data_6eee6f8d579717e09fdb1ed497584dc1
#
_entry.id   6eee6f8d579717e09fdb1ed497584dc1
#
_cell.length_a   1.000
_cell.length_b   1.000
_cell.length_c   1.000
_cell.angle_alpha   90.00
_cell.angle_beta   90.00
_cell.angle_gamma   90.00
#
_symmetry.space_group_name_H-M   'P 1'
#
loop_
_entity.id
_entity.type
_entity.pdbx_description
1 polymer ?
#
loop_
_entity_poly.entity_id
_entity_poly.type
_entity_poly.pdbx_seq_one_letter_code
_entity_poly.pdbx_strand_id
1 'polypeptide(L)'
;MQASDVKAIADKAASEAGPEERETAARLTALLRHLFLYDRGNQLRVIEDSGLSMTQCKALLELGGLGQSAQTWQVSDLADVFGVSVPSMSRAVDALVKAGLATRVEDPDDRRARQVKITAKGKVLVDTLVTVRQTGIKAFAATLTPAQRRKLDAAVDSLMDREDIAQTYEHLKGSEPARPVTAT
;
A
#
# COMPACT_ATOMS: atom_id res chain seq x y z
N MET A 1 -5.49 -8.78 -14.21
CA MET A 1 -6.85 -8.43 -13.77
C MET A 1 -6.85 -6.92 -13.54
N GLN A 2 -7.73 -6.18 -14.20
CA GLN A 2 -7.76 -4.72 -14.11
C GLN A 2 -8.43 -4.28 -12.80
N ALA A 3 -8.07 -3.09 -12.29
CA ALA A 3 -8.65 -2.57 -11.04
C ALA A 3 -10.18 -2.43 -11.09
N SER A 4 -10.74 -2.15 -12.28
CA SER A 4 -12.19 -2.16 -12.55
C SER A 4 -12.83 -3.51 -12.29
N ASP A 5 -12.14 -4.60 -12.63
CA ASP A 5 -12.66 -5.96 -12.48
C ASP A 5 -12.68 -6.36 -11.01
N VAL A 6 -11.63 -5.99 -10.26
CA VAL A 6 -11.55 -6.22 -8.81
C VAL A 6 -12.66 -5.47 -8.09
N LYS A 7 -12.91 -4.22 -8.48
CA LYS A 7 -13.98 -3.41 -7.88
C LYS A 7 -15.36 -4.01 -8.17
N ALA A 8 -15.63 -4.41 -9.41
CA ALA A 8 -16.91 -5.02 -9.79
C ALA A 8 -17.16 -6.34 -9.04
N ILE A 9 -16.12 -7.18 -8.88
CA ILE A 9 -16.19 -8.42 -8.10
C ILE A 9 -16.46 -8.11 -6.62
N ALA A 10 -15.77 -7.11 -6.05
CA ALA A 10 -15.94 -6.71 -4.67
C ALA A 10 -17.35 -6.15 -4.40
N ASP A 11 -17.86 -5.28 -5.28
CA ASP A 11 -19.19 -4.69 -5.17
C ASP A 11 -20.28 -5.77 -5.26
N LYS A 12 -20.12 -6.74 -6.15
CA LYS A 12 -21.03 -7.88 -6.27
C LYS A 12 -21.01 -8.76 -5.02
N ALA A 13 -19.82 -9.16 -4.55
CA ALA A 13 -19.67 -9.95 -3.34
C ALA A 13 -20.24 -9.25 -2.10
N ALA A 14 -20.02 -7.92 -1.98
CA ALA A 14 -20.59 -7.14 -0.88
C ALA A 14 -22.13 -7.08 -0.93
N SER A 15 -22.74 -7.04 -2.12
CA SER A 15 -24.18 -7.05 -2.30
C SER A 15 -24.81 -8.40 -1.96
N GLU A 16 -24.08 -9.50 -2.20
CA GLU A 16 -24.53 -10.87 -1.98
C GLU A 16 -24.20 -11.42 -0.57
N ALA A 17 -23.45 -10.66 0.22
CA ALA A 17 -22.98 -11.09 1.54
C ALA A 17 -24.15 -11.39 2.51
N GLY A 18 -24.11 -12.56 3.12
CA GLY A 18 -25.02 -13.00 4.15
C GLY A 18 -24.82 -12.31 5.50
N PRO A 19 -25.62 -12.61 6.52
CA PRO A 19 -25.50 -12.01 7.84
C PRO A 19 -24.13 -12.28 8.51
N GLU A 20 -23.59 -13.48 8.35
CA GLU A 20 -22.30 -13.90 8.96
C GLU A 20 -21.12 -13.16 8.31
N GLU A 21 -21.12 -13.04 6.99
CA GLU A 21 -20.09 -12.29 6.27
C GLU A 21 -20.13 -10.81 6.61
N ARG A 22 -21.32 -10.24 6.78
CA ARG A 22 -21.47 -8.83 7.21
C ARG A 22 -20.92 -8.59 8.62
N GLU A 23 -21.19 -9.51 9.54
CA GLU A 23 -20.64 -9.42 10.91
C GLU A 23 -19.11 -9.54 10.91
N THR A 24 -18.56 -10.49 10.16
CA THR A 24 -17.11 -10.65 10.00
C THR A 24 -16.49 -9.39 9.38
N ALA A 25 -17.09 -8.83 8.35
CA ALA A 25 -16.65 -7.59 7.71
C ALA A 25 -16.68 -6.41 8.70
N ALA A 26 -17.72 -6.30 9.53
CA ALA A 26 -17.82 -5.26 10.54
C ALA A 26 -16.69 -5.36 11.59
N ARG A 27 -16.38 -6.57 12.06
CA ARG A 27 -15.29 -6.83 13.01
C ARG A 27 -13.93 -6.52 12.41
N LEU A 28 -13.68 -6.95 11.18
CA LEU A 28 -12.45 -6.62 10.46
C LEU A 28 -12.32 -5.11 10.23
N THR A 29 -13.41 -4.44 9.86
CA THR A 29 -13.43 -2.99 9.69
C THR A 29 -13.08 -2.26 10.99
N ALA A 30 -13.64 -2.71 12.11
CA ALA A 30 -13.34 -2.13 13.43
C ALA A 30 -11.87 -2.32 13.80
N LEU A 31 -11.30 -3.51 13.58
CA LEU A 31 -9.89 -3.79 13.82
C LEU A 31 -8.98 -2.94 12.92
N LEU A 32 -9.24 -2.92 11.61
CA LEU A 32 -8.47 -2.12 10.66
C LEU A 32 -8.52 -0.63 10.99
N ARG A 33 -9.71 -0.11 11.36
CA ARG A 33 -9.87 1.28 11.81
C ARG A 33 -9.04 1.55 13.06
N HIS A 34 -9.06 0.65 14.03
CA HIS A 34 -8.25 0.79 15.26
C HIS A 34 -6.76 0.81 14.94
N LEU A 35 -6.27 -0.13 14.13
CA LEU A 35 -4.87 -0.19 13.69
C LEU A 35 -4.45 1.06 12.92
N PHE A 36 -5.33 1.57 12.05
CA PHE A 36 -5.07 2.81 11.31
C PHE A 36 -4.95 4.03 12.24
N LEU A 37 -5.84 4.12 13.25
CA LEU A 37 -5.84 5.23 14.19
C LEU A 37 -4.72 5.12 15.24
N TYR A 38 -4.26 3.92 15.54
CA TYR A 38 -3.25 3.65 16.55
C TYR A 38 -1.91 4.34 16.25
N ASP A 39 -1.56 4.44 14.98
CA ASP A 39 -0.31 5.07 14.53
C ASP A 39 -0.52 6.27 13.58
N ARG A 40 -1.74 6.81 13.56
CA ARG A 40 -2.11 7.90 12.65
C ARG A 40 -1.17 9.11 12.73
N GLY A 41 -0.74 9.46 13.94
CA GLY A 41 0.14 10.63 14.15
C GLY A 41 1.47 10.50 13.43
N ASN A 42 2.10 9.32 13.49
CA ASN A 42 3.40 9.10 12.86
C ASN A 42 3.29 9.04 11.32
N GLN A 43 2.26 8.38 10.80
CA GLN A 43 2.03 8.32 9.35
C GLN A 43 1.75 9.71 8.76
N LEU A 44 0.88 10.49 9.39
CA LEU A 44 0.57 11.86 8.93
C LEU A 44 1.80 12.76 8.98
N ARG A 45 2.62 12.65 10.02
CA ARG A 45 3.87 13.41 10.12
C ARG A 45 4.80 13.12 8.95
N VAL A 46 5.02 11.85 8.59
CA VAL A 46 5.88 11.50 7.44
C VAL A 46 5.32 12.07 6.13
N ILE A 47 4.00 12.06 5.95
CA ILE A 47 3.35 12.66 4.78
C ILE A 47 3.53 14.18 4.79
N GLU A 48 3.30 14.84 5.91
CA GLU A 48 3.47 16.29 6.07
C GLU A 48 4.93 16.70 5.84
N ASP A 49 5.88 16.00 6.45
CA ASP A 49 7.32 16.25 6.29
C ASP A 49 7.78 16.03 4.83
N SER A 50 7.13 15.15 4.09
CA SER A 50 7.42 14.94 2.67
C SER A 50 6.98 16.09 1.77
N GLY A 51 6.05 16.93 2.23
CA GLY A 51 5.42 17.99 1.44
C GLY A 51 4.53 17.49 0.30
N LEU A 52 4.18 16.20 0.27
CA LEU A 52 3.37 15.62 -0.78
C LEU A 52 1.87 15.74 -0.47
N SER A 53 1.07 16.03 -1.50
CA SER A 53 -0.38 15.90 -1.40
C SER A 53 -0.78 14.43 -1.27
N MET A 54 -2.00 14.17 -0.78
CA MET A 54 -2.52 12.81 -0.67
C MET A 54 -2.53 12.04 -2.01
N THR A 55 -2.85 12.73 -3.12
CA THR A 55 -2.82 12.11 -4.46
C THR A 55 -1.39 11.75 -4.88
N GLN A 56 -0.42 12.60 -4.57
CA GLN A 56 0.99 12.32 -4.83
C GLN A 56 1.50 11.15 -3.97
N CYS A 57 1.15 11.11 -2.69
CA CYS A 57 1.49 9.98 -1.81
C CYS A 57 0.90 8.67 -2.35
N LYS A 58 -0.38 8.65 -2.71
CA LYS A 58 -1.02 7.46 -3.29
C LYS A 58 -0.31 7.00 -4.56
N ALA A 59 -0.05 7.91 -5.50
CA ALA A 59 0.66 7.59 -6.74
C ALA A 59 2.06 7.05 -6.46
N LEU A 60 2.80 7.65 -5.51
CA LEU A 60 4.15 7.20 -5.15
C LEU A 60 4.14 5.81 -4.50
N LEU A 61 3.18 5.53 -3.63
CA LEU A 61 3.01 4.22 -3.01
C LEU A 61 2.71 3.13 -4.04
N GLU A 62 1.87 3.44 -5.04
CA GLU A 62 1.55 2.51 -6.13
C GLU A 62 2.76 2.25 -7.03
N LEU A 63 3.50 3.30 -7.39
CA LEU A 63 4.76 3.18 -8.13
C LEU A 63 5.81 2.37 -7.36
N GLY A 64 5.78 2.41 -6.03
CA GLY A 64 6.65 1.63 -5.15
C GLY A 64 6.24 0.16 -5.01
N GLY A 65 5.07 -0.23 -5.55
CA GLY A 65 4.57 -1.59 -5.48
C GLY A 65 4.14 -1.99 -4.08
N LEU A 66 3.16 -1.29 -3.49
CA LEU A 66 2.60 -1.66 -2.18
C LEU A 66 2.15 -3.13 -2.16
N GLY A 67 2.98 -4.01 -1.57
CA GLY A 67 2.71 -5.45 -1.52
C GLY A 67 2.98 -6.22 -2.82
N GLN A 68 3.62 -5.57 -3.80
CA GLN A 68 4.02 -6.18 -5.07
C GLN A 68 5.37 -5.61 -5.54
N SER A 69 5.97 -6.18 -6.59
CA SER A 69 7.18 -5.61 -7.18
C SER A 69 6.90 -4.22 -7.76
N ALA A 70 7.85 -3.30 -7.60
CA ALA A 70 7.78 -1.97 -8.19
C ALA A 70 7.56 -2.08 -9.71
N GLN A 71 6.52 -1.41 -10.20
CA GLN A 71 6.10 -1.48 -11.60
C GLN A 71 6.26 -0.14 -12.30
N THR A 72 6.29 -0.20 -13.63
CA THR A 72 6.11 0.97 -14.48
C THR A 72 4.63 1.13 -14.78
N TRP A 73 4.15 2.38 -14.78
CA TRP A 73 2.74 2.70 -14.95
C TRP A 73 2.53 3.72 -16.02
N GLN A 74 1.47 3.57 -16.82
CA GLN A 74 0.94 4.69 -17.59
C GLN A 74 0.14 5.61 -16.66
N VAL A 75 0.15 6.91 -16.97
CA VAL A 75 -0.58 7.90 -16.15
C VAL A 75 -2.09 7.65 -16.18
N SER A 76 -2.61 7.15 -17.30
CA SER A 76 -4.01 6.72 -17.43
C SER A 76 -4.39 5.64 -16.43
N ASP A 77 -3.54 4.60 -16.33
CA ASP A 77 -3.81 3.45 -15.47
C ASP A 77 -3.78 3.84 -13.99
N LEU A 78 -2.81 4.69 -13.60
CA LEU A 78 -2.80 5.29 -12.25
C LEU A 78 -4.06 6.12 -11.98
N ALA A 79 -4.55 6.87 -12.97
CA ALA A 79 -5.75 7.67 -12.83
C ALA A 79 -6.99 6.79 -12.61
N ASP A 80 -7.08 5.69 -13.34
CA ASP A 80 -8.18 4.72 -13.25
C ASP A 80 -8.19 4.01 -11.89
N VAL A 81 -7.02 3.55 -11.41
CA VAL A 81 -6.88 2.91 -10.08
C VAL A 81 -7.40 3.81 -8.96
N PHE A 82 -7.13 5.12 -9.04
CA PHE A 82 -7.53 6.05 -7.98
C PHE A 82 -8.85 6.78 -8.24
N GLY A 83 -9.50 6.53 -9.36
CA GLY A 83 -10.77 7.18 -9.74
C GLY A 83 -10.65 8.69 -9.89
N VAL A 84 -9.50 9.17 -10.40
CA VAL A 84 -9.24 10.59 -10.65
C VAL A 84 -9.07 10.85 -12.15
N SER A 85 -9.24 12.11 -12.56
CA SER A 85 -9.03 12.44 -13.97
C SER A 85 -7.54 12.33 -14.37
N VAL A 86 -7.28 11.90 -15.60
CA VAL A 86 -5.92 11.82 -16.17
C VAL A 86 -5.13 13.13 -16.03
N PRO A 87 -5.72 14.33 -16.28
CA PRO A 87 -5.02 15.59 -16.03
C PRO A 87 -4.65 15.82 -14.56
N SER A 88 -5.47 15.34 -13.62
CA SER A 88 -5.15 15.45 -12.18
C SER A 88 -3.99 14.53 -11.82
N MET A 89 -4.01 13.29 -12.29
CA MET A 89 -2.92 12.34 -12.07
C MET A 89 -1.64 12.81 -12.76
N SER A 90 -1.71 13.35 -13.98
CA SER A 90 -0.53 13.91 -14.67
C SER A 90 0.15 14.99 -13.86
N ARG A 91 -0.63 15.93 -13.26
CA ARG A 91 -0.07 16.98 -12.38
C ARG A 91 0.58 16.40 -11.12
N ALA A 92 -0.01 15.35 -10.54
CA ALA A 92 0.57 14.68 -9.39
C ALA A 92 1.91 14.01 -9.75
N VAL A 93 1.95 13.30 -10.88
CA VAL A 93 3.17 12.67 -11.40
C VAL A 93 4.24 13.72 -11.75
N ASP A 94 3.86 14.83 -12.39
CA ASP A 94 4.81 15.90 -12.72
C ASP A 94 5.46 16.50 -11.45
N ALA A 95 4.69 16.64 -10.37
CA ALA A 95 5.21 17.09 -9.08
C ALA A 95 6.17 16.04 -8.47
N LEU A 96 5.87 14.74 -8.57
CA LEU A 96 6.76 13.67 -8.12
C LEU A 96 8.07 13.66 -8.92
N VAL A 97 7.99 13.85 -10.24
CA VAL A 97 9.17 13.95 -11.11
C VAL A 97 10.01 15.16 -10.74
N LYS A 98 9.38 16.33 -10.54
CA LYS A 98 10.07 17.55 -10.10
C LYS A 98 10.74 17.38 -8.74
N ALA A 99 10.15 16.62 -7.82
CA ALA A 99 10.73 16.29 -6.52
C ALA A 99 11.84 15.21 -6.60
N GLY A 100 12.05 14.62 -7.79
CA GLY A 100 13.02 13.53 -8.02
C GLY A 100 12.59 12.18 -7.41
N LEU A 101 11.30 12.00 -7.11
CA LEU A 101 10.74 10.78 -6.53
C LEU A 101 10.26 9.79 -7.58
N ALA A 102 9.95 10.28 -8.78
CA ALA A 102 9.60 9.47 -9.93
C ALA A 102 10.36 9.95 -11.16
N THR A 103 10.38 9.14 -12.21
CA THR A 103 10.95 9.48 -13.51
C THR A 103 10.02 8.99 -14.62
N ARG A 104 10.05 9.68 -15.76
CA ARG A 104 9.38 9.22 -16.98
C ARG A 104 10.36 8.42 -17.82
N VAL A 105 9.95 7.26 -18.27
CA VAL A 105 10.72 6.38 -19.15
C VAL A 105 9.93 6.14 -20.44
N GLU A 106 10.61 5.84 -21.51
CA GLU A 106 9.95 5.42 -22.76
C GLU A 106 9.32 4.05 -22.56
N ASP A 107 8.12 3.86 -23.11
CA ASP A 107 7.49 2.56 -23.16
C ASP A 107 8.28 1.67 -24.14
N PRO A 108 8.71 0.47 -23.75
CA PRO A 108 9.47 -0.41 -24.64
C PRO A 108 8.66 -0.86 -25.87
N ASP A 109 7.33 -0.91 -25.76
CA ASP A 109 6.43 -1.39 -26.80
C ASP A 109 5.88 -0.24 -27.67
N ASP A 110 5.76 0.98 -27.11
CA ASP A 110 5.32 2.18 -27.83
C ASP A 110 6.19 3.40 -27.46
N ARG A 111 7.12 3.75 -28.35
CA ARG A 111 8.00 4.91 -28.16
C ARG A 111 7.28 6.26 -28.06
N ARG A 112 5.98 6.33 -28.40
CA ARG A 112 5.15 7.53 -28.25
C ARG A 112 4.52 7.61 -26.86
N ALA A 113 4.40 6.48 -26.16
CA ALA A 113 3.91 6.40 -24.79
C ALA A 113 5.06 6.62 -23.80
N ARG A 114 4.75 7.22 -22.68
CA ARG A 114 5.69 7.38 -21.57
C ARG A 114 5.12 6.74 -20.33
N GLN A 115 5.92 5.88 -19.73
CA GLN A 115 5.64 5.25 -18.46
C GLN A 115 6.28 6.05 -17.33
N VAL A 116 5.75 5.88 -16.14
CA VAL A 116 6.26 6.46 -14.88
C VAL A 116 6.88 5.34 -14.05
N LYS A 117 8.07 5.58 -13.53
CA LYS A 117 8.80 4.66 -12.66
C LYS A 117 9.25 5.38 -11.40
N ILE A 118 9.26 4.68 -10.27
CA ILE A 118 9.82 5.19 -9.02
C ILE A 118 11.34 5.32 -9.11
N THR A 119 11.92 6.35 -8.48
CA THR A 119 13.36 6.48 -8.33
C THR A 119 13.86 5.84 -7.03
N ALA A 120 15.19 5.70 -6.86
CA ALA A 120 15.75 5.26 -5.60
C ALA A 120 15.35 6.17 -4.43
N LYS A 121 15.32 7.50 -4.63
CA LYS A 121 14.84 8.47 -3.63
C LYS A 121 13.36 8.26 -3.30
N GLY A 122 12.53 8.02 -4.32
CA GLY A 122 11.11 7.72 -4.12
C GLY A 122 10.91 6.44 -3.34
N LYS A 123 11.70 5.39 -3.64
CA LYS A 123 11.64 4.12 -2.92
C LYS A 123 11.98 4.29 -1.43
N VAL A 124 13.01 5.06 -1.08
CA VAL A 124 13.35 5.35 0.32
C VAL A 124 12.16 5.97 1.06
N LEU A 125 11.43 6.89 0.43
CA LEU A 125 10.25 7.49 1.06
C LEU A 125 9.10 6.48 1.23
N VAL A 126 8.86 5.63 0.23
CA VAL A 126 7.87 4.53 0.33
C VAL A 126 8.26 3.57 1.46
N ASP A 127 9.51 3.14 1.52
CA ASP A 127 10.01 2.24 2.57
C ASP A 127 9.85 2.87 3.96
N THR A 128 10.05 4.20 4.09
CA THR A 128 9.81 4.92 5.34
C THR A 128 8.34 4.88 5.74
N LEU A 129 7.41 5.14 4.82
CA LEU A 129 5.96 5.09 5.07
C LEU A 129 5.52 3.68 5.48
N VAL A 130 6.03 2.65 4.81
CA VAL A 130 5.76 1.24 5.13
C VAL A 130 6.31 0.89 6.51
N THR A 131 7.54 1.29 6.82
CA THR A 131 8.19 1.01 8.11
C THR A 131 7.43 1.65 9.27
N VAL A 132 6.99 2.90 9.13
CA VAL A 132 6.18 3.58 10.15
C VAL A 132 4.89 2.81 10.40
N ARG A 133 4.19 2.39 9.35
CA ARG A 133 2.97 1.58 9.47
C ARG A 133 3.24 0.23 10.17
N GLN A 134 4.31 -0.46 9.79
CA GLN A 134 4.70 -1.72 10.44
C GLN A 134 5.01 -1.53 11.93
N THR A 135 5.65 -0.42 12.29
CA THR A 135 5.96 -0.08 13.69
C THR A 135 4.68 0.06 14.51
N GLY A 136 3.65 0.72 13.99
CA GLY A 136 2.35 0.82 14.65
C GLY A 136 1.68 -0.54 14.84
N ILE A 137 1.72 -1.40 13.83
CA ILE A 137 1.18 -2.77 13.92
C ILE A 137 1.96 -3.61 14.94
N LYS A 138 3.30 -3.52 14.94
CA LYS A 138 4.16 -4.20 15.92
C LYS A 138 3.84 -3.74 17.35
N ALA A 139 3.66 -2.44 17.56
CA ALA A 139 3.27 -1.86 18.85
C ALA A 139 1.90 -2.38 19.30
N PHE A 140 0.91 -2.42 18.42
CA PHE A 140 -0.40 -3.01 18.72
C PHE A 140 -0.26 -4.49 19.09
N ALA A 141 0.47 -5.29 18.32
CA ALA A 141 0.69 -6.71 18.59
C ALA A 141 1.35 -6.97 19.96
N ALA A 142 2.21 -6.05 20.41
CA ALA A 142 2.83 -6.12 21.74
C ALA A 142 1.83 -5.92 22.89
N THR A 143 0.66 -5.28 22.66
CA THR A 143 -0.39 -5.11 23.65
C THR A 143 -1.27 -6.35 23.84
N LEU A 144 -1.20 -7.30 22.92
CA LEU A 144 -2.03 -8.51 22.96
C LEU A 144 -1.58 -9.45 24.08
N THR A 145 -2.56 -9.99 24.81
CA THR A 145 -2.29 -11.10 25.74
C THR A 145 -1.82 -12.34 24.96
N PRO A 146 -1.09 -13.28 25.60
CA PRO A 146 -0.66 -14.51 24.94
C PRO A 146 -1.83 -15.32 24.34
N ALA A 147 -3.01 -15.29 24.96
CA ALA A 147 -4.19 -15.97 24.46
C ALA A 147 -4.77 -15.29 23.20
N GLN A 148 -4.82 -13.95 23.19
CA GLN A 148 -5.26 -13.17 22.03
C GLN A 148 -4.31 -13.35 20.86
N ARG A 149 -3.01 -13.31 21.11
CA ARG A 149 -1.98 -13.52 20.08
C ARG A 149 -2.14 -14.87 19.42
N ARG A 150 -2.21 -15.98 20.19
CA ARG A 150 -2.40 -17.32 19.62
C ARG A 150 -3.66 -17.43 18.75
N LYS A 151 -4.77 -16.82 19.17
CA LYS A 151 -6.01 -16.81 18.37
C LYS A 151 -5.88 -16.01 17.08
N LEU A 152 -5.20 -14.86 17.14
CA LEU A 152 -4.93 -14.04 15.97
C LEU A 152 -4.00 -14.74 15.00
N ASP A 153 -2.89 -15.32 15.50
CA ASP A 153 -1.93 -16.07 14.69
C ASP A 153 -2.64 -17.22 13.96
N ALA A 154 -3.44 -18.02 14.66
CA ALA A 154 -4.19 -19.11 14.05
C ALA A 154 -5.19 -18.65 12.98
N ALA A 155 -5.86 -17.50 13.22
CA ALA A 155 -6.77 -16.94 12.22
C ALA A 155 -6.02 -16.42 11.00
N VAL A 156 -4.89 -15.74 11.20
CA VAL A 156 -4.03 -15.25 10.10
C VAL A 156 -3.42 -16.43 9.33
N ASP A 157 -2.90 -17.45 10.02
CA ASP A 157 -2.32 -18.63 9.39
C ASP A 157 -3.33 -19.33 8.47
N SER A 158 -4.60 -19.42 8.87
CA SER A 158 -5.65 -19.99 8.04
C SER A 158 -5.93 -19.23 6.74
N LEU A 159 -5.53 -17.96 6.67
CA LEU A 159 -5.66 -17.13 5.48
C LEU A 159 -4.41 -17.15 4.59
N MET A 160 -3.27 -17.64 5.12
CA MET A 160 -2.01 -17.72 4.34
C MET A 160 -2.06 -18.80 3.24
N ASP A 161 -3.05 -19.71 3.26
CA ASP A 161 -3.31 -20.64 2.16
C ASP A 161 -3.85 -19.93 0.90
N ARG A 162 -4.27 -18.67 1.01
CA ARG A 162 -4.69 -17.84 -0.12
C ARG A 162 -3.47 -17.25 -0.80
N GLU A 163 -3.33 -17.53 -2.09
CA GLU A 163 -2.18 -17.08 -2.89
C GLU A 163 -1.99 -15.56 -2.89
N ASP A 164 -3.09 -14.78 -2.96
CA ASP A 164 -3.07 -13.32 -2.94
C ASP A 164 -2.50 -12.75 -1.62
N ILE A 165 -2.80 -13.39 -0.48
CA ILE A 165 -2.30 -12.99 0.84
C ILE A 165 -0.85 -13.45 1.03
N ALA A 166 -0.54 -14.70 0.65
CA ALA A 166 0.79 -15.26 0.76
C ALA A 166 1.83 -14.46 -0.03
N GLN A 167 1.51 -14.08 -1.28
CA GLN A 167 2.38 -13.24 -2.12
C GLN A 167 2.67 -11.88 -1.47
N THR A 168 1.63 -11.23 -0.91
CA THR A 168 1.78 -9.96 -0.20
C THR A 168 2.69 -10.11 1.03
N TYR A 169 2.53 -11.19 1.78
CA TYR A 169 3.34 -11.46 2.98
C TYR A 169 4.82 -11.68 2.64
N GLU A 170 5.12 -12.49 1.62
CA GLU A 170 6.51 -12.72 1.19
C GLU A 170 7.17 -11.42 0.71
N HIS A 171 6.42 -10.57 0.00
CA HIS A 171 6.94 -9.26 -0.42
C HIS A 171 7.27 -8.37 0.78
N LEU A 172 6.42 -8.33 1.80
CA LEU A 172 6.65 -7.55 3.02
C LEU A 172 7.87 -8.04 3.81
N LYS A 173 8.11 -9.36 3.87
CA LYS A 173 9.32 -9.93 4.47
C LYS A 173 10.60 -9.47 3.76
N GLY A 174 10.59 -9.47 2.42
CA GLY A 174 11.73 -9.03 1.62
C GLY A 174 12.01 -7.53 1.70
N SER A 175 11.04 -6.74 2.17
CA SER A 175 11.13 -5.28 2.31
C SER A 175 11.57 -4.83 3.71
N GLU A 176 11.83 -5.74 4.65
CA GLU A 176 12.28 -5.35 5.98
C GLU A 176 13.68 -4.71 5.87
N PRO A 177 13.87 -3.43 6.28
CA PRO A 177 15.18 -2.80 6.19
C PRO A 177 16.17 -3.58 7.04
N ALA A 178 17.36 -3.85 6.49
CA ALA A 178 18.45 -4.47 7.21
C ALA A 178 18.60 -3.74 8.56
N ARG A 179 18.64 -4.49 9.67
CA ARG A 179 18.86 -3.94 11.01
C ARG A 179 20.00 -2.97 10.97
N PRO A 180 19.87 -1.75 11.53
CA PRO A 180 21.04 -0.87 11.67
C PRO A 180 22.11 -1.66 12.41
N VAL A 181 23.25 -1.81 11.78
CA VAL A 181 24.45 -2.34 12.43
C VAL A 181 24.75 -1.41 13.58
N THR A 182 24.48 -1.83 14.80
CA THR A 182 24.92 -1.15 16.00
C THR A 182 26.43 -1.09 15.94
N ALA A 183 26.95 0.09 15.60
CA ALA A 183 28.38 0.37 15.78
C ALA A 183 28.67 0.25 17.28
N THR A 184 29.54 -0.70 17.60
CA THR A 184 30.16 -0.88 18.91
C THR A 184 31.18 0.23 19.16
#